data_64388e4b7cd64601a9a6bc63db1a302c
#
_entry.id   64388e4b7cd64601a9a6bc63db1a302c
#
_cell.length_a   1.000
_cell.length_b   1.000
_cell.length_c   1.000
_cell.angle_alpha   90.00
_cell.angle_beta   90.00
_cell.angle_gamma   90.00
#
_symmetry.space_group_name_H-M   'P 1'
#
loop_
_entity.id
_entity.type
_entity.pdbx_description
1 polymer ?
#
loop_
_entity_poly.entity_id
_entity_poly.type
_entity_poly.pdbx_seq_one_letter_code
_entity_poly.pdbx_strand_id
1 'polypeptide(L)'
;LTTEILHAWRKGRLPSDLRDFLKMGMKPDTLKQLIFLPEIDNEKKEFIRETLQTVRTLSNHPSIATWVIFNEGWGQFDTNRITKLVRKADKTRLIDQASGWFDQGMGDIKSIHNYFFPLRLFKKDKRAYALTEFGGYTQIIKHHNLAHKCYGYGACKNSAHLKKRYI
;
A
#
# COMPACT_ATOMS: atom_id res chain seq x y z
N LEU A 1 -5.14 15.40 -0.54
CA LEU A 1 -5.78 14.12 -0.18
C LEU A 1 -6.53 14.22 1.14
N THR A 2 -5.89 14.78 2.15
CA THR A 2 -6.46 14.96 3.49
C THR A 2 -7.76 15.76 3.49
N THR A 3 -7.82 16.85 2.73
CA THR A 3 -9.00 17.74 2.70
C THR A 3 -10.19 17.08 2.00
N GLU A 4 -9.96 16.36 0.91
CA GLU A 4 -11.02 15.66 0.15
C GLU A 4 -11.56 14.45 0.91
N ILE A 5 -10.70 13.68 1.55
CA ILE A 5 -11.08 12.55 2.41
C ILE A 5 -11.89 13.03 3.62
N LEU A 6 -11.46 14.12 4.25
CA LEU A 6 -12.20 14.75 5.36
C LEU A 6 -13.56 15.26 4.91
N HIS A 7 -13.60 15.90 3.76
CA HIS A 7 -14.85 16.44 3.22
C HIS A 7 -15.82 15.29 2.87
N ALA A 8 -15.34 14.22 2.27
CA ALA A 8 -16.12 13.02 1.98
C ALA A 8 -16.60 12.33 3.28
N TRP A 9 -15.76 12.29 4.29
CA TRP A 9 -16.12 11.72 5.60
C TRP A 9 -17.16 12.56 6.35
N ARG A 10 -17.00 13.89 6.38
CA ARG A 10 -18.00 14.80 6.95
C ARG A 10 -19.37 14.68 6.26
N LYS A 11 -19.39 14.27 4.99
CA LYS A 11 -20.61 13.99 4.22
C LYS A 11 -21.08 12.53 4.28
N GLY A 12 -20.50 11.69 5.18
CA GLY A 12 -20.84 10.28 5.31
C GLY A 12 -20.46 9.42 4.10
N ARG A 13 -19.64 9.94 3.18
CA ARG A 13 -19.16 9.24 1.99
C ARG A 13 -17.70 8.88 2.17
N LEU A 14 -17.42 7.71 2.75
CA LEU A 14 -16.06 7.18 2.80
C LEU A 14 -15.69 6.63 1.41
N PRO A 15 -14.51 6.97 0.88
CA PRO A 15 -13.93 6.25 -0.24
C PRO A 15 -13.87 4.75 0.04
N SER A 16 -14.00 3.93 -1.01
CA SER A 16 -13.97 2.45 -0.88
C SER A 16 -12.79 1.97 -0.05
N ASP A 17 -11.66 2.60 -0.26
CA ASP A 17 -10.37 2.27 0.37
C ASP A 17 -10.40 2.47 1.90
N LEU A 18 -11.03 3.54 2.39
CA LEU A 18 -11.21 3.79 3.82
C LEU A 18 -12.18 2.82 4.50
N ARG A 19 -13.17 2.32 3.75
CA ARG A 19 -14.11 1.31 4.27
C ARG A 19 -13.40 0.01 4.60
N ASP A 20 -12.34 -0.32 3.88
CA ASP A 20 -11.59 -1.54 4.12
C ASP A 20 -10.77 -1.46 5.42
N PHE A 21 -10.18 -0.31 5.74
CA PHE A 21 -9.55 -0.08 7.05
C PHE A 21 -10.52 -0.22 8.23
N LEU A 22 -11.73 0.30 8.09
CA LEU A 22 -12.76 0.16 9.14
C LEU A 22 -13.20 -1.31 9.30
N LYS A 23 -13.30 -2.07 8.21
CA LYS A 23 -13.58 -3.51 8.26
C LYS A 23 -12.46 -4.32 8.90
N MET A 24 -11.22 -3.84 8.83
CA MET A 24 -10.06 -4.42 9.51
C MET A 24 -10.05 -4.11 11.02
N GLY A 25 -11.08 -3.44 11.54
CA GLY A 25 -11.20 -3.10 12.95
C GLY A 25 -10.43 -1.85 13.39
N MET A 26 -9.92 -1.05 12.44
CA MET A 26 -9.25 0.20 12.76
C MET A 26 -10.27 1.24 13.25
N LYS A 27 -10.00 1.82 14.42
CA LYS A 27 -10.89 2.84 14.99
C LYS A 27 -10.83 4.13 14.14
N PRO A 28 -11.96 4.84 13.97
CA PRO A 28 -12.00 6.09 13.22
C PRO A 28 -11.00 7.16 13.69
N ASP A 29 -10.71 7.22 14.99
CA ASP A 29 -9.75 8.19 15.54
C ASP A 29 -8.30 7.80 15.26
N THR A 30 -7.97 6.51 15.21
CA THR A 30 -6.67 6.02 14.76
C THR A 30 -6.46 6.35 13.28
N LEU A 31 -7.50 6.18 12.48
CA LEU A 31 -7.46 6.56 11.07
C LEU A 31 -7.24 8.07 10.89
N LYS A 32 -7.89 8.90 11.74
CA LYS A 32 -7.64 10.36 11.78
C LYS A 32 -6.18 10.66 12.09
N GLN A 33 -5.62 10.05 13.13
CA GLN A 33 -4.21 10.27 13.51
C GLN A 33 -3.24 9.90 12.40
N LEU A 34 -3.50 8.80 11.67
CA LEU A 34 -2.68 8.36 10.54
C LEU A 34 -2.76 9.29 9.33
N ILE A 35 -3.96 9.86 9.07
CA ILE A 35 -4.17 10.78 7.95
C ILE A 35 -3.68 12.20 8.28
N PHE A 36 -3.70 12.58 9.57
CA PHE A 36 -3.36 13.91 10.08
C PHE A 36 -2.04 13.95 10.84
N LEU A 37 -1.04 13.18 10.44
CA LEU A 37 0.32 13.48 10.87
C LEU A 37 0.62 14.95 10.53
N PRO A 38 1.06 15.74 11.52
CA PRO A 38 1.32 17.17 11.30
C PRO A 38 2.23 17.34 10.09
N GLU A 39 1.88 18.31 9.25
CA GLU A 39 2.70 18.68 8.09
C GLU A 39 3.96 19.38 8.57
N ILE A 40 4.98 18.60 8.90
CA ILE A 40 6.29 19.14 9.18
C ILE A 40 6.99 19.34 7.84
N ASP A 41 7.04 20.56 7.35
CA ASP A 41 7.63 20.92 6.05
C ASP A 41 9.05 20.37 5.85
N ASN A 42 9.83 20.29 6.91
CA ASN A 42 11.19 19.77 6.85
C ASN A 42 11.22 18.26 6.60
N GLU A 43 10.34 17.48 7.20
CA GLU A 43 10.25 16.02 6.99
C GLU A 43 9.81 15.69 5.56
N LYS A 44 8.88 16.46 5.01
CA LYS A 44 8.48 16.31 3.59
C LYS A 44 9.62 16.60 2.63
N LYS A 45 10.38 17.65 2.89
CA LYS A 45 11.56 18.00 2.08
C LYS A 45 12.62 16.90 2.17
N GLU A 46 12.85 16.39 3.38
CA GLU A 46 13.81 15.32 3.61
C GLU A 46 13.36 14.02 2.92
N PHE A 47 12.11 13.61 3.04
CA PHE A 47 11.55 12.45 2.32
C PHE A 47 11.78 12.56 0.81
N ILE A 48 11.49 13.73 0.21
CA ILE A 48 11.71 13.96 -1.23
C ILE A 48 13.20 13.85 -1.57
N ARG A 49 14.07 14.47 -0.77
CA ARG A 49 15.52 14.42 -0.95
C ARG A 49 16.04 12.98 -0.93
N GLU A 50 15.67 12.22 0.10
CA GLU A 50 16.07 10.82 0.27
C GLU A 50 15.52 9.91 -0.84
N THR A 51 14.26 10.08 -1.20
CA THR A 51 13.64 9.34 -2.32
C THR A 51 14.42 9.54 -3.60
N LEU A 52 14.72 10.79 -3.97
CA LEU A 52 15.47 11.09 -5.19
C LEU A 52 16.93 10.62 -5.12
N GLN A 53 17.55 10.69 -3.96
CA GLN A 53 18.90 10.17 -3.74
C GLN A 53 18.91 8.64 -3.89
N THR A 54 17.96 7.94 -3.29
CA THR A 54 17.80 6.48 -3.41
C THR A 54 17.66 6.07 -4.88
N VAL A 55 16.77 6.71 -5.62
CA VAL A 55 16.58 6.45 -7.05
C VAL A 55 17.88 6.64 -7.83
N ARG A 56 18.60 7.73 -7.61
CA ARG A 56 19.87 8.02 -8.31
C ARG A 56 20.97 7.01 -7.95
N THR A 57 21.10 6.69 -6.67
CA THR A 57 22.12 5.77 -6.17
C THR A 57 21.90 4.35 -6.69
N LEU A 58 20.65 3.91 -6.75
CA LEU A 58 20.30 2.53 -7.08
C LEU A 58 19.92 2.34 -8.56
N SER A 59 19.87 3.39 -9.36
CA SER A 59 19.47 3.32 -10.78
C SER A 59 20.37 2.44 -11.65
N ASN A 60 21.61 2.18 -11.22
CA ASN A 60 22.55 1.30 -11.89
C ASN A 60 22.34 -0.20 -11.61
N HIS A 61 21.41 -0.56 -10.70
CA HIS A 61 21.10 -1.95 -10.38
C HIS A 61 19.99 -2.50 -11.31
N PRO A 62 20.30 -3.40 -12.25
CA PRO A 62 19.33 -3.91 -13.23
C PRO A 62 18.25 -4.79 -12.61
N SER A 63 18.45 -5.30 -11.40
CA SER A 63 17.45 -6.08 -10.65
C SER A 63 16.28 -5.26 -10.14
N ILE A 64 16.39 -3.93 -10.08
CA ILE A 64 15.29 -3.05 -9.70
C ILE A 64 14.38 -2.88 -10.92
N ALA A 65 13.15 -3.36 -10.83
CA ALA A 65 12.15 -3.25 -11.88
C ALA A 65 11.17 -2.10 -11.66
N THR A 66 10.90 -1.75 -10.40
CA THR A 66 9.84 -0.81 -10.03
C THR A 66 10.26 0.03 -8.83
N TRP A 67 9.92 1.32 -8.86
CA TRP A 67 9.99 2.21 -7.71
C TRP A 67 8.63 2.27 -7.05
N VAL A 68 8.56 1.89 -5.78
CA VAL A 68 7.35 2.03 -4.94
C VAL A 68 7.57 3.22 -4.02
N ILE A 69 6.75 4.27 -4.18
CA ILE A 69 6.98 5.55 -3.48
C ILE A 69 6.33 5.55 -2.10
N PHE A 70 5.05 5.19 -2.04
CA PHE A 70 4.28 5.11 -0.80
C PHE A 70 3.66 3.72 -0.65
N ASN A 71 3.49 3.31 0.61
CA ASN A 71 2.83 2.06 0.95
C ASN A 71 1.63 2.31 1.87
N GLU A 72 0.47 1.83 1.47
CA GLU A 72 -0.76 1.78 2.28
C GLU A 72 -1.20 3.13 2.87
N GLY A 73 -0.79 4.23 2.26
CA GLY A 73 -1.13 5.58 2.72
C GLY A 73 -0.34 6.08 3.92
N TRP A 74 0.61 5.30 4.44
CA TRP A 74 1.44 5.69 5.57
C TRP A 74 2.32 6.90 5.21
N GLY A 75 2.09 8.03 5.87
CA GLY A 75 2.84 9.27 5.61
C GLY A 75 2.69 9.82 4.19
N GLN A 76 1.69 9.38 3.43
CA GLN A 76 1.49 9.78 2.04
C GLN A 76 1.13 11.26 1.91
N PHE A 77 1.87 11.97 1.05
CA PHE A 77 1.62 13.38 0.74
C PHE A 77 2.09 13.69 -0.69
N ASP A 78 1.53 14.71 -1.31
CA ASP A 78 1.91 15.23 -2.64
C ASP A 78 2.26 14.15 -3.68
N THR A 79 1.59 12.98 -3.61
CA THR A 79 1.94 11.76 -4.34
C THR A 79 2.18 12.00 -5.82
N ASN A 80 1.29 12.73 -6.48
CA ASN A 80 1.39 12.99 -7.91
C ASN A 80 2.60 13.87 -8.28
N ARG A 81 2.95 14.83 -7.40
CA ARG A 81 4.16 15.65 -7.56
C ARG A 81 5.41 14.80 -7.40
N ILE A 82 5.48 13.98 -6.37
CA ILE A 82 6.64 13.12 -6.08
C ILE A 82 6.81 12.07 -7.18
N THR A 83 5.73 11.47 -7.67
CA THR A 83 5.75 10.56 -8.82
C THR A 83 6.39 11.21 -10.05
N LYS A 84 6.07 12.47 -10.35
CA LYS A 84 6.70 13.22 -11.45
C LYS A 84 8.19 13.44 -11.22
N LEU A 85 8.60 13.71 -9.99
CA LEU A 85 10.02 13.88 -9.64
C LEU A 85 10.80 12.58 -9.80
N VAL A 86 10.26 11.45 -9.32
CA VAL A 86 10.85 10.12 -9.50
C VAL A 86 10.94 9.78 -10.99
N ARG A 87 9.89 10.01 -11.77
CA ARG A 87 9.90 9.79 -13.22
C ARG A 87 10.96 10.63 -13.93
N LYS A 88 11.21 11.86 -13.48
CA LYS A 88 12.28 12.72 -14.02
C LYS A 88 13.65 12.18 -13.66
N ALA A 89 13.81 11.60 -12.46
CA ALA A 89 15.09 11.04 -12.01
C ALA A 89 15.41 9.69 -12.70
N ASP A 90 14.39 8.86 -12.94
CA ASP A 90 14.52 7.59 -13.67
C ASP A 90 13.34 7.42 -14.64
N LYS A 91 13.68 7.38 -15.94
CA LYS A 91 12.72 7.22 -17.05
C LYS A 91 12.53 5.77 -17.47
N THR A 92 13.30 4.85 -16.93
CA THR A 92 13.42 3.48 -17.42
C THR A 92 12.59 2.47 -16.64
N ARG A 93 12.36 2.71 -15.35
CA ARG A 93 11.66 1.77 -14.47
C ARG A 93 10.20 2.13 -14.29
N LEU A 94 9.41 1.13 -13.94
CA LEU A 94 8.02 1.32 -13.59
C LEU A 94 7.90 2.08 -12.25
N ILE A 95 6.79 2.75 -12.07
CA ILE A 95 6.47 3.45 -10.83
C ILE A 95 5.12 2.97 -10.32
N ASP A 96 5.13 2.45 -9.09
CA ASP A 96 3.96 2.27 -8.25
C ASP A 96 3.92 3.43 -7.26
N GLN A 97 3.00 4.37 -7.48
CA GLN A 97 2.98 5.61 -6.70
C GLN A 97 2.51 5.41 -5.26
N ALA A 98 1.58 4.47 -5.05
CA ALA A 98 0.97 4.17 -3.77
C ALA A 98 0.55 2.70 -3.78
N SER A 99 1.37 1.85 -3.17
CA SER A 99 1.13 0.42 -3.09
C SER A 99 -0.08 0.13 -2.20
N GLY A 100 -1.03 -0.63 -2.72
CA GLY A 100 -2.22 -1.10 -2.03
C GLY A 100 -3.38 -0.11 -2.04
N TRP A 101 -3.31 0.93 -1.24
CA TRP A 101 -4.43 1.84 -0.99
C TRP A 101 -4.08 3.30 -1.29
N PHE A 102 -5.09 4.17 -1.33
CA PHE A 102 -4.96 5.62 -1.55
C PHE A 102 -4.31 6.01 -2.88
N ASP A 103 -4.58 5.22 -3.92
CA ASP A 103 -4.15 5.50 -5.28
C ASP A 103 -4.61 6.88 -5.77
N GLN A 104 -3.67 7.65 -6.31
CA GLN A 104 -3.90 9.01 -6.83
C GLN A 104 -3.95 9.07 -8.36
N GLY A 105 -4.04 7.92 -9.02
CA GLY A 105 -4.26 7.82 -10.47
C GLY A 105 -3.02 8.03 -11.34
N MET A 106 -1.80 8.10 -10.76
CA MET A 106 -0.55 8.22 -11.50
C MET A 106 0.31 6.95 -11.39
N GLY A 107 1.47 6.95 -12.03
CA GLY A 107 2.35 5.79 -12.12
C GLY A 107 1.97 4.85 -13.25
N ASP A 108 2.62 3.71 -13.30
CA ASP A 108 2.44 2.69 -14.35
C ASP A 108 1.63 1.49 -13.84
N ILE A 109 1.60 1.31 -12.52
CA ILE A 109 0.97 0.19 -11.85
C ILE A 109 -0.21 0.71 -11.01
N LYS A 110 -1.33 0.00 -11.08
CA LYS A 110 -2.39 0.07 -10.09
C LYS A 110 -2.25 -1.10 -9.14
N SER A 111 -1.68 -0.82 -8.01
CA SER A 111 -1.38 -1.78 -6.97
C SER A 111 -2.62 -2.13 -6.14
N ILE A 112 -2.72 -3.37 -5.70
CA ILE A 112 -3.81 -3.87 -4.87
C ILE A 112 -3.20 -4.68 -3.73
N HIS A 113 -3.62 -4.39 -2.48
CA HIS A 113 -3.39 -5.24 -1.32
C HIS A 113 -4.69 -5.93 -0.96
N ASN A 114 -4.68 -7.25 -0.87
CA ASN A 114 -5.87 -8.03 -0.57
C ASN A 114 -5.56 -9.22 0.33
N TYR A 115 -5.91 -9.11 1.59
CA TYR A 115 -5.67 -10.16 2.59
C TYR A 115 -6.93 -10.94 2.98
N PHE A 116 -8.13 -10.38 2.72
CA PHE A 116 -9.36 -10.86 3.34
C PHE A 116 -10.45 -11.29 2.37
N PHE A 117 -10.44 -10.76 1.15
CA PHE A 117 -11.57 -10.89 0.23
C PHE A 117 -11.18 -11.62 -1.06
N PRO A 118 -12.15 -12.25 -1.76
CA PRO A 118 -11.92 -12.70 -3.13
C PRO A 118 -11.44 -11.54 -4.00
N LEU A 119 -10.42 -11.79 -4.82
CA LEU A 119 -9.89 -10.78 -5.73
C LEU A 119 -10.97 -10.37 -6.72
N ARG A 120 -11.26 -9.08 -6.77
CA ARG A 120 -12.14 -8.48 -7.77
C ARG A 120 -11.36 -7.40 -8.52
N LEU A 121 -11.19 -7.59 -9.81
CA LEU A 121 -10.63 -6.56 -10.67
C LEU A 121 -11.73 -5.55 -10.99
N PHE A 122 -11.54 -4.33 -10.48
CA PHE A 122 -12.50 -3.26 -10.67
C PHE A 122 -12.09 -2.40 -11.85
N LYS A 123 -13.06 -2.14 -12.73
CA LYS A 123 -13.11 -1.13 -13.80
C LYS A 123 -11.80 -0.80 -14.53
N LYS A 124 -11.91 -0.50 -15.81
CA LYS A 124 -10.84 -0.15 -16.75
C LYS A 124 -9.96 0.98 -16.20
N ASP A 125 -8.79 0.62 -15.71
CA ASP A 125 -7.67 1.51 -15.54
C ASP A 125 -6.73 1.29 -16.75
N LYS A 126 -6.02 2.34 -17.18
CA LYS A 126 -5.04 2.23 -18.28
C LYS A 126 -3.73 1.60 -17.81
N ARG A 127 -3.50 1.58 -16.50
CA ARG A 127 -2.32 1.01 -15.86
C ARG A 127 -2.46 -0.50 -15.70
N ALA A 128 -1.34 -1.20 -15.60
CA ALA A 128 -1.33 -2.61 -15.24
C ALA A 128 -1.81 -2.82 -13.80
N TYR A 129 -2.71 -3.78 -13.59
CA TYR A 129 -3.09 -4.22 -12.25
C TYR A 129 -2.02 -5.16 -11.69
N ALA A 130 -1.61 -4.93 -10.46
CA ALA A 130 -0.72 -5.82 -9.73
C ALA A 130 -1.27 -6.09 -8.33
N LEU A 131 -1.41 -7.36 -8.00
CA LEU A 131 -1.66 -7.80 -6.63
C LEU A 131 -0.31 -7.84 -5.92
N THR A 132 0.06 -6.73 -5.28
CA THR A 132 1.40 -6.52 -4.74
C THR A 132 1.55 -7.11 -3.36
N GLU A 133 0.47 -7.21 -2.60
CA GLU A 133 0.43 -7.91 -1.32
C GLU A 133 -0.85 -8.72 -1.16
N PHE A 134 -0.71 -9.97 -0.71
CA PHE A 134 -1.86 -10.86 -0.47
C PHE A 134 -1.48 -12.00 0.46
N GLY A 135 -2.48 -12.74 0.95
CA GLY A 135 -2.30 -13.93 1.76
C GLY A 135 -2.04 -13.62 3.23
N GLY A 136 -0.81 -13.80 3.71
CA GLY A 136 -0.49 -13.65 5.13
C GLY A 136 -1.21 -14.65 6.03
N TYR A 137 -1.53 -15.84 5.49
CA TYR A 137 -2.17 -16.92 6.23
C TYR A 137 -1.16 -17.70 7.05
N THR A 138 -1.56 -18.15 8.24
CA THR A 138 -0.70 -18.89 9.14
C THR A 138 -1.24 -20.27 9.44
N GLN A 139 -0.33 -21.21 9.61
CA GLN A 139 -0.61 -22.54 10.09
C GLN A 139 0.39 -22.91 11.18
N ILE A 140 -0.08 -23.32 12.35
CA ILE A 140 0.77 -23.87 13.40
C ILE A 140 1.07 -25.33 13.05
N ILE A 141 2.34 -25.66 12.91
CA ILE A 141 2.82 -27.02 12.68
C ILE A 141 3.58 -27.47 13.92
N LYS A 142 3.08 -28.47 14.62
CA LYS A 142 3.67 -28.98 15.85
C LYS A 142 5.15 -29.32 15.65
N HIS A 143 5.99 -28.90 16.55
CA HIS A 143 7.46 -29.06 16.54
C HIS A 143 8.23 -28.25 15.48
N HIS A 144 7.55 -27.38 14.68
CA HIS A 144 8.19 -26.51 13.69
C HIS A 144 7.97 -25.03 13.96
N ASN A 145 7.21 -24.67 14.98
CA ASN A 145 6.96 -23.29 15.37
C ASN A 145 7.88 -22.87 16.50
N LEU A 146 8.50 -21.70 16.39
CA LEU A 146 9.26 -21.06 17.47
C LEU A 146 8.34 -20.45 18.53
N ALA A 147 7.15 -19.99 18.13
CA ALA A 147 6.17 -19.37 19.02
C ALA A 147 4.91 -20.21 19.14
N HIS A 148 4.25 -20.16 20.32
CA HIS A 148 2.99 -20.86 20.55
C HIS A 148 1.79 -20.21 19.82
N LYS A 149 1.91 -18.93 19.45
CA LYS A 149 0.92 -18.19 18.67
C LYS A 149 1.59 -17.58 17.43
N CYS A 150 0.96 -17.73 16.27
CA CYS A 150 1.39 -17.07 15.05
C CYS A 150 0.44 -15.91 14.74
N TYR A 151 1.01 -14.77 14.35
CA TYR A 151 0.26 -13.67 13.77
C TYR A 151 0.01 -13.94 12.29
N GLY A 152 -1.15 -13.50 11.80
CA GLY A 152 -1.48 -13.53 10.37
C GLY A 152 -2.91 -13.09 10.11
N TYR A 153 -3.22 -12.84 8.85
CA TYR A 153 -4.55 -12.38 8.41
C TYR A 153 -5.59 -13.52 8.33
N GLY A 154 -5.18 -14.74 8.64
CA GLY A 154 -6.08 -15.87 8.78
C GLY A 154 -5.35 -17.12 9.23
N ALA A 155 -5.90 -17.81 10.24
CA ALA A 155 -5.37 -19.07 10.72
C ALA A 155 -5.92 -20.24 9.90
N CYS A 156 -5.04 -21.15 9.49
CA CYS A 156 -5.39 -22.38 8.77
C CYS A 156 -5.20 -23.59 9.69
N LYS A 157 -6.21 -24.47 9.72
CA LYS A 157 -6.22 -25.66 10.58
C LYS A 157 -5.24 -26.75 10.10
N ASN A 158 -4.99 -26.81 8.80
CA ASN A 158 -4.12 -27.78 8.15
C ASN A 158 -3.69 -27.29 6.76
N SER A 159 -2.77 -28.01 6.13
CA SER A 159 -2.22 -27.67 4.83
C SER A 159 -3.26 -27.68 3.70
N ALA A 160 -4.27 -28.54 3.77
CA ALA A 160 -5.36 -28.56 2.79
C ALA A 160 -6.22 -27.29 2.87
N HIS A 161 -6.48 -26.79 4.09
CA HIS A 161 -7.14 -25.52 4.30
C HIS A 161 -6.29 -24.34 3.82
N LEU A 162 -4.98 -24.35 4.08
CA LEU A 162 -4.04 -23.34 3.60
C LEU A 162 -4.04 -23.30 2.06
N LYS A 163 -3.90 -24.47 1.41
CA LYS A 163 -3.92 -24.59 -0.06
C LYS A 163 -5.21 -24.00 -0.65
N LYS A 164 -6.38 -24.34 -0.09
CA LYS A 164 -7.69 -23.83 -0.55
C LYS A 164 -7.82 -22.31 -0.47
N ARG A 165 -7.06 -21.64 0.41
CA ARG A 165 -7.09 -20.17 0.54
C ARG A 165 -6.20 -19.45 -0.47
N TYR A 166 -5.28 -20.16 -1.12
CA TYR A 166 -4.39 -19.62 -2.16
C TYR A 166 -4.88 -19.91 -3.59
N ILE A 167 -5.85 -20.79 -3.76
CA ILE A 167 -6.48 -21.17 -5.03
C ILE A 167 -7.90 -20.61 -5.06
#